data_098da2a84f6aba3f73a5f4b8ba24bdf5
#
_entry.id   098da2a84f6aba3f73a5f4b8ba24bdf5
#
_cell.length_a   1.000
_cell.length_b   1.000
_cell.length_c   1.000
_cell.angle_alpha   90.00
_cell.angle_beta   90.00
_cell.angle_gamma   90.00
#
_symmetry.space_group_name_H-M   'P 1'
#
loop_
_entity.id
_entity.type
_entity.pdbx_description
1 polymer ?
#
loop_
_entity_poly.entity_id
_entity_poly.type
_entity_poly.pdbx_seq_one_letter_code
_entity_poly.pdbx_strand_id
1 'polypeptide(L)'
;MSHDQLLMEFLKDEAKKPEAAAGTDVPPAADEVPAPATPVKTRAPRTNKLSDSLKRLPTIVREITDPAVLAAPDDYRVIGEEISERLHVSPNTFTLEIIKRLTHVRKGDPDAVPVTPPLEPCLLPGSVLTPSLGAYLLTQKFCYHSPFYREEWKLRAAHGIELTRNLMCSWHDQLADRLLPLYELSASRFRTATYVKVDETPIRCLQPGKGKAALGQFWVYHHAEHGVLFDWHKSRANTCLDTILIGKDGEPSFRGYLQSDGLRAYQAFIKRHPELKITAVSCHAHIRREFYGARDDHPRITAWILNQIACIYRIEAALREQGAGPLERQKARWLETRRHYDRLGRLIVYLRKRRDITPGSLLGKALAYAAGQWPALEPCFLDGQIEWDNNLTENAIRPTKLGLKNWMFIGHEETGWCSAVIYTFVEQVRRHGKDPFAYFEWVFGKLMHDPPPDELPDLLPAAWLKAQGDPAIAEDTAAA
;
A
#
# COMPACT_ATOMS: atom_id res chain seq x y z
N MET A 1 6.22 26.03 -1.91
CA MET A 1 5.50 25.89 -3.20
C MET A 1 4.10 25.37 -2.89
N SER A 2 3.06 26.01 -3.46
CA SER A 2 1.69 25.54 -3.22
C SER A 2 1.45 24.19 -3.90
N HIS A 3 0.48 23.41 -3.39
CA HIS A 3 0.06 22.12 -3.97
C HIS A 3 -0.24 22.23 -5.48
N ASP A 4 -0.78 23.37 -5.92
CA ASP A 4 -1.09 23.66 -7.32
C ASP A 4 0.17 23.90 -8.16
N GLN A 5 1.24 24.46 -7.59
CA GLN A 5 2.52 24.62 -8.27
C GLN A 5 3.22 23.27 -8.50
N LEU A 6 3.17 22.35 -7.53
CA LEU A 6 3.67 20.99 -7.67
C LEU A 6 2.86 20.18 -8.69
N LEU A 7 1.54 20.38 -8.71
CA LEU A 7 0.66 19.74 -9.69
C LEU A 7 0.93 20.26 -11.11
N MET A 8 1.18 21.56 -11.27
CA MET A 8 1.51 22.18 -12.57
C MET A 8 2.91 21.81 -13.08
N GLU A 9 3.90 21.66 -12.19
CA GLU A 9 5.23 21.16 -12.56
C GLU A 9 5.20 19.68 -12.99
N PHE A 10 4.47 18.84 -12.26
CA PHE A 10 4.29 17.43 -12.61
C PHE A 10 3.60 17.25 -13.97
N LEU A 11 2.60 18.08 -14.28
CA LEU A 11 1.90 18.07 -15.57
C LEU A 11 2.81 18.56 -16.72
N LYS A 12 3.80 19.41 -16.44
CA LYS A 12 4.82 19.83 -17.40
C LYS A 12 5.83 18.74 -17.71
N ASP A 13 6.21 17.93 -16.74
CA ASP A 13 7.18 16.84 -16.92
C ASP A 13 6.58 15.62 -17.64
N GLU A 14 5.30 15.30 -17.45
CA GLU A 14 4.64 14.26 -18.25
C GLU A 14 4.45 14.67 -19.72
N ALA A 15 4.26 15.94 -19.99
CA ALA A 15 4.12 16.45 -21.35
C ALA A 15 5.44 16.44 -22.17
N LYS A 16 6.59 16.22 -21.52
CA LYS A 16 7.93 16.22 -22.15
C LYS A 16 8.48 14.84 -22.51
N LYS A 17 7.75 13.74 -22.30
CA LYS A 17 8.21 12.41 -22.72
C LYS A 17 7.83 12.16 -24.18
N PRO A 18 8.82 12.07 -25.12
CA PRO A 18 8.56 11.52 -26.43
C PRO A 18 8.28 10.04 -26.34
N GLU A 19 7.30 9.55 -27.09
CA GLU A 19 7.10 8.13 -27.35
C GLU A 19 8.39 7.55 -27.90
N ALA A 20 9.03 6.65 -27.16
CA ALA A 20 10.18 5.91 -27.65
C ALA A 20 9.69 4.90 -28.69
N ALA A 21 10.06 5.15 -29.91
CA ALA A 21 9.92 4.23 -31.03
C ALA A 21 10.61 2.90 -30.71
N ALA A 22 9.93 1.80 -31.04
CA ALA A 22 10.47 0.46 -31.01
C ALA A 22 11.63 0.36 -32.03
N GLY A 23 12.84 0.18 -31.54
CA GLY A 23 14.03 -0.17 -32.31
C GLY A 23 14.59 -1.47 -31.78
N THR A 24 14.40 -2.52 -32.57
CA THR A 24 15.03 -3.83 -32.43
C THR A 24 16.52 -3.71 -32.72
N ASP A 25 17.33 -4.30 -31.84
CA ASP A 25 18.51 -5.10 -32.24
C ASP A 25 19.13 -5.72 -30.98
N VAL A 26 18.95 -7.05 -30.84
CA VAL A 26 19.72 -7.89 -29.93
C VAL A 26 20.31 -9.00 -30.78
N PRO A 27 21.65 -9.22 -30.75
CA PRO A 27 22.27 -10.31 -31.48
C PRO A 27 21.89 -11.69 -30.90
N PRO A 28 21.91 -12.77 -31.70
CA PRO A 28 21.45 -14.07 -31.27
C PRO A 28 22.44 -14.72 -30.29
N ALA A 29 21.87 -15.24 -29.19
CA ALA A 29 22.58 -16.06 -28.23
C ALA A 29 22.78 -17.48 -28.79
N ALA A 30 24.00 -17.99 -28.60
CA ALA A 30 24.40 -19.32 -28.95
C ALA A 30 23.65 -20.40 -28.15
N ASP A 31 23.38 -21.53 -28.80
CA ASP A 31 22.77 -22.74 -28.25
C ASP A 31 23.55 -23.30 -27.05
N GLU A 32 22.93 -23.29 -25.87
CA GLU A 32 23.43 -24.09 -24.74
C GLU A 32 22.63 -25.38 -24.58
N VAL A 33 23.36 -26.48 -24.57
CA VAL A 33 22.92 -27.86 -24.34
C VAL A 33 22.39 -28.02 -22.92
N PRO A 34 21.28 -28.72 -22.65
CA PRO A 34 20.74 -28.88 -21.29
C PRO A 34 21.66 -29.75 -20.42
N ALA A 35 22.09 -29.18 -19.30
CA ALA A 35 22.86 -29.90 -18.28
C ALA A 35 21.96 -30.91 -17.51
N PRO A 36 22.51 -32.09 -17.10
CA PRO A 36 21.75 -33.10 -16.40
C PRO A 36 21.27 -32.66 -15.00
N ALA A 37 20.08 -33.12 -14.62
CA ALA A 37 19.43 -32.83 -13.36
C ALA A 37 20.33 -33.18 -12.15
N THR A 38 20.65 -32.17 -11.35
CA THR A 38 21.39 -32.32 -10.08
C THR A 38 20.47 -32.96 -9.02
N PRO A 39 20.97 -33.94 -8.22
CA PRO A 39 20.16 -34.57 -7.17
C PRO A 39 19.77 -33.58 -6.08
N VAL A 40 18.53 -33.71 -5.62
CA VAL A 40 17.96 -32.93 -4.50
C VAL A 40 18.81 -33.18 -3.25
N LYS A 41 19.63 -32.19 -2.87
CA LYS A 41 20.34 -32.20 -1.58
C LYS A 41 19.35 -32.00 -0.46
N THR A 42 19.14 -33.03 0.36
CA THR A 42 18.49 -32.91 1.66
C THR A 42 19.19 -31.83 2.48
N ARG A 43 18.42 -30.79 2.85
CA ARG A 43 18.93 -29.69 3.67
C ARG A 43 19.34 -30.23 5.04
N ALA A 44 20.62 -30.06 5.39
CA ALA A 44 21.07 -30.25 6.75
C ALA A 44 20.31 -29.29 7.71
N PRO A 45 20.08 -29.67 8.98
CA PRO A 45 19.44 -28.81 9.96
C PRO A 45 20.20 -27.47 10.03
N ARG A 46 19.48 -26.35 9.93
CA ARG A 46 20.04 -25.01 10.04
C ARG A 46 20.59 -24.84 11.46
N THR A 47 21.90 -24.83 11.62
CA THR A 47 22.51 -24.25 12.82
C THR A 47 22.32 -22.75 12.71
N ASN A 48 21.48 -22.18 13.58
CA ASN A 48 21.28 -20.73 13.78
C ASN A 48 22.53 -20.11 14.44
N LYS A 49 23.68 -20.18 13.79
CA LYS A 49 24.84 -19.39 14.23
C LYS A 49 24.73 -18.01 13.59
N LEU A 50 24.59 -17.00 14.44
CA LEU A 50 24.73 -15.61 14.01
C LEU A 50 26.08 -15.43 13.32
N SER A 51 26.09 -14.60 12.27
CA SER A 51 27.36 -14.23 11.61
C SER A 51 28.28 -13.50 12.61
N ASP A 52 29.58 -13.71 12.49
CA ASP A 52 30.57 -13.05 13.38
C ASP A 52 30.50 -11.51 13.28
N SER A 53 29.89 -10.96 12.24
CA SER A 53 29.64 -9.53 12.09
C SER A 53 28.69 -8.98 13.15
N LEU A 54 27.65 -9.73 13.53
CA LEU A 54 26.68 -9.31 14.53
C LEU A 54 27.29 -9.30 15.95
N LYS A 55 28.24 -10.19 16.23
CA LYS A 55 28.92 -10.25 17.53
C LYS A 55 29.77 -9.01 17.82
N ARG A 56 30.07 -8.17 16.83
CA ARG A 56 30.86 -6.91 16.99
C ARG A 56 29.98 -5.71 17.37
N LEU A 57 28.67 -5.86 17.37
CA LEU A 57 27.75 -4.79 17.72
C LEU A 57 27.76 -4.51 19.22
N PRO A 58 27.39 -3.29 19.65
CA PRO A 58 27.04 -3.02 21.03
C PRO A 58 26.00 -4.04 21.49
N THR A 59 26.33 -4.71 22.62
CA THR A 59 25.51 -5.84 23.09
C THR A 59 24.83 -5.47 24.40
N ILE A 60 23.52 -5.75 24.50
CA ILE A 60 22.76 -5.72 25.74
C ILE A 60 22.53 -7.16 26.16
N VAL A 61 23.01 -7.51 27.35
CA VAL A 61 22.79 -8.83 27.95
C VAL A 61 21.65 -8.73 28.96
N ARG A 62 20.65 -9.57 28.81
CA ARG A 62 19.51 -9.66 29.74
C ARG A 62 19.38 -11.10 30.24
N GLU A 63 19.52 -11.26 31.56
CA GLU A 63 19.33 -12.54 32.22
C GLU A 63 17.86 -12.67 32.65
N ILE A 64 17.29 -13.84 32.41
CA ILE A 64 15.91 -14.16 32.78
C ILE A 64 15.95 -15.35 33.73
N THR A 65 15.39 -15.14 34.90
CA THR A 65 15.27 -16.17 35.94
C THR A 65 13.79 -16.47 36.18
N ASP A 66 13.47 -17.73 36.38
CA ASP A 66 12.10 -18.16 36.67
C ASP A 66 11.54 -17.48 37.94
N PRO A 67 10.28 -17.02 37.96
CA PRO A 67 9.68 -16.38 39.13
C PRO A 67 9.70 -17.25 40.42
N ALA A 68 9.60 -18.56 40.28
CA ALA A 68 9.69 -19.47 41.41
C ALA A 68 11.10 -19.47 42.04
N VAL A 69 12.13 -19.32 41.22
CA VAL A 69 13.54 -19.18 41.66
C VAL A 69 13.78 -17.83 42.33
N LEU A 70 13.15 -16.75 41.76
CA LEU A 70 13.24 -15.41 42.39
C LEU A 70 12.59 -15.34 43.74
N ALA A 71 11.54 -16.15 43.99
CA ALA A 71 10.84 -16.21 45.27
C ALA A 71 11.63 -16.96 46.37
N ALA A 72 12.58 -17.89 46.03
CA ALA A 72 13.38 -18.65 46.94
C ALA A 72 14.78 -18.94 46.38
N PRO A 73 15.61 -17.90 46.17
CA PRO A 73 16.88 -18.01 45.43
C PRO A 73 17.90 -18.92 46.10
N ASP A 74 17.85 -19.06 47.46
CA ASP A 74 18.78 -19.91 48.23
C ASP A 74 18.52 -21.40 48.00
N ASP A 75 17.32 -21.79 47.56
CA ASP A 75 16.95 -23.18 47.34
C ASP A 75 17.40 -23.76 46.02
N TYR A 76 17.86 -22.91 45.13
CA TYR A 76 18.23 -23.26 43.73
C TYR A 76 19.70 -23.01 43.43
N ARG A 77 20.19 -23.73 42.44
CA ARG A 77 21.51 -23.46 41.81
C ARG A 77 21.38 -23.45 40.31
N VAL A 78 22.12 -22.62 39.63
CA VAL A 78 22.24 -22.62 38.16
C VAL A 78 22.97 -23.89 37.73
N ILE A 79 22.43 -24.59 36.73
CA ILE A 79 23.04 -25.79 36.13
C ILE A 79 23.25 -25.63 34.62
N GLY A 80 22.75 -24.55 34.01
CA GLY A 80 22.93 -24.25 32.60
C GLY A 80 22.29 -22.93 32.22
N GLU A 81 22.53 -22.50 30.99
CA GLU A 81 21.89 -21.35 30.38
C GLU A 81 21.45 -21.68 28.96
N GLU A 82 20.30 -21.13 28.54
CA GLU A 82 19.86 -21.11 27.14
C GLU A 82 19.97 -19.68 26.62
N ILE A 83 20.68 -19.51 25.50
CA ILE A 83 20.96 -18.20 24.92
C ILE A 83 20.08 -17.98 23.70
N SER A 84 19.37 -16.86 23.68
CA SER A 84 18.65 -16.35 22.51
C SER A 84 19.22 -15.00 22.13
N GLU A 85 19.38 -14.76 20.83
CA GLU A 85 19.96 -13.53 20.30
C GLU A 85 18.95 -12.80 19.44
N ARG A 86 18.83 -11.47 19.64
CA ARG A 86 17.91 -10.60 18.92
C ARG A 86 18.65 -9.35 18.44
N LEU A 87 18.34 -8.88 17.22
CA LEU A 87 18.93 -7.66 16.67
C LEU A 87 17.92 -6.53 16.70
N HIS A 88 18.23 -5.48 17.45
CA HIS A 88 17.45 -4.26 17.55
C HIS A 88 18.03 -3.14 16.68
N VAL A 89 17.17 -2.22 16.24
CA VAL A 89 17.55 -0.99 15.57
C VAL A 89 16.86 0.21 16.24
N SER A 90 17.64 1.23 16.54
CA SER A 90 17.18 2.59 16.76
C SER A 90 17.65 3.44 15.58
N PRO A 91 17.05 4.59 15.27
CA PRO A 91 17.51 5.39 14.15
C PRO A 91 19.03 5.54 14.15
N ASN A 92 19.69 5.00 13.11
CA ASN A 92 21.14 4.98 12.91
C ASN A 92 21.99 4.12 13.87
N THR A 93 21.39 3.33 14.77
CA THR A 93 22.14 2.45 15.69
C THR A 93 21.55 1.04 15.68
N PHE A 94 22.40 0.04 15.42
CA PHE A 94 22.04 -1.38 15.55
C PHE A 94 22.64 -1.94 16.83
N THR A 95 21.83 -2.65 17.59
CA THR A 95 22.24 -3.25 18.87
C THR A 95 21.87 -4.73 18.87
N LEU A 96 22.80 -5.58 19.28
CA LEU A 96 22.54 -7.01 19.49
C LEU A 96 22.08 -7.23 20.93
N GLU A 97 20.85 -7.71 21.12
CA GLU A 97 20.34 -8.20 22.40
C GLU A 97 20.63 -9.68 22.54
N ILE A 98 21.31 -10.07 23.60
CA ILE A 98 21.56 -11.47 23.97
C ILE A 98 20.70 -11.79 25.18
N ILE A 99 19.74 -12.69 25.00
CA ILE A 99 18.83 -13.14 26.05
C ILE A 99 19.34 -14.48 26.59
N LYS A 100 19.78 -14.51 27.86
CA LYS A 100 20.23 -15.70 28.54
C LYS A 100 19.14 -16.20 29.49
N ARG A 101 18.61 -17.38 29.23
CA ARG A 101 17.65 -18.06 30.11
C ARG A 101 18.41 -19.05 30.99
N LEU A 102 18.54 -18.72 32.26
CA LEU A 102 19.30 -19.55 33.20
C LEU A 102 18.46 -20.77 33.62
N THR A 103 19.06 -21.93 33.52
CA THR A 103 18.47 -23.19 34.00
C THR A 103 18.89 -23.46 35.42
N HIS A 104 17.94 -23.61 36.32
CA HIS A 104 18.14 -23.81 37.74
C HIS A 104 17.68 -25.21 38.17
N VAL A 105 18.33 -25.72 39.22
CA VAL A 105 17.92 -26.92 39.87
C VAL A 105 17.92 -26.68 41.39
N ARG A 106 16.96 -27.30 42.12
CA ARG A 106 16.83 -27.20 43.58
C ARG A 106 18.05 -27.86 44.26
N LYS A 107 18.66 -27.17 45.19
CA LYS A 107 19.78 -27.72 45.96
C LYS A 107 19.30 -28.80 46.91
N GLY A 108 20.10 -29.87 47.04
CA GLY A 108 19.88 -30.92 48.00
C GLY A 108 18.79 -31.97 47.59
N ASP A 109 18.20 -31.87 46.43
CA ASP A 109 17.26 -32.85 45.88
C ASP A 109 17.85 -33.51 44.63
N PRO A 110 18.30 -34.79 44.72
CA PRO A 110 18.91 -35.49 43.58
C PRO A 110 17.96 -35.71 42.41
N ASP A 111 16.62 -35.72 42.62
CA ASP A 111 15.59 -35.95 41.62
C ASP A 111 14.92 -34.67 41.17
N ALA A 112 15.44 -33.49 41.55
CA ALA A 112 14.89 -32.20 41.20
C ALA A 112 14.85 -31.97 39.67
N VAL A 113 13.67 -31.68 39.14
CA VAL A 113 13.50 -31.31 37.71
C VAL A 113 14.10 -29.92 37.47
N PRO A 114 14.97 -29.77 36.45
CA PRO A 114 15.49 -28.45 36.07
C PRO A 114 14.36 -27.51 35.63
N VAL A 115 14.46 -26.24 36.06
CA VAL A 115 13.52 -25.16 35.70
C VAL A 115 14.24 -24.17 34.84
N THR A 116 13.75 -23.98 33.63
CA THR A 116 14.20 -22.94 32.67
C THR A 116 13.03 -22.03 32.37
N PRO A 117 13.19 -20.70 32.39
CA PRO A 117 12.13 -19.78 31.99
C PRO A 117 11.60 -20.09 30.57
N PRO A 118 10.31 -19.90 30.30
CA PRO A 118 9.77 -20.06 28.95
C PRO A 118 10.45 -19.11 27.97
N LEU A 119 10.44 -19.46 26.69
CA LEU A 119 10.91 -18.57 25.64
C LEU A 119 9.96 -17.38 25.55
N GLU A 120 10.51 -16.17 25.51
CA GLU A 120 9.69 -14.98 25.30
C GLU A 120 9.07 -14.97 23.89
N PRO A 121 7.89 -14.38 23.74
CA PRO A 121 7.29 -14.17 22.45
C PRO A 121 8.28 -13.51 21.48
N CYS A 122 8.27 -13.92 20.23
CA CYS A 122 9.11 -13.36 19.18
C CYS A 122 8.27 -13.13 17.91
N LEU A 123 8.64 -12.13 17.15
CA LEU A 123 7.88 -11.74 15.95
C LEU A 123 7.89 -12.87 14.90
N LEU A 124 9.06 -13.46 14.70
CA LEU A 124 9.25 -14.62 13.81
C LEU A 124 10.06 -15.70 14.54
N PRO A 125 9.51 -16.90 14.73
CA PRO A 125 10.18 -17.99 15.44
C PRO A 125 11.55 -18.35 14.83
N GLY A 126 12.58 -18.50 15.69
CA GLY A 126 13.93 -18.86 15.26
C GLY A 126 14.67 -17.79 14.45
N SER A 127 14.25 -16.54 14.54
CA SER A 127 14.81 -15.39 13.85
C SER A 127 15.38 -14.38 14.85
N VAL A 128 16.38 -13.62 14.40
CA VAL A 128 16.92 -12.46 15.15
C VAL A 128 16.10 -11.19 14.91
N LEU A 129 15.01 -11.29 14.14
CA LEU A 129 14.17 -10.18 13.76
C LEU A 129 13.36 -9.68 14.95
N THR A 130 13.60 -8.43 15.32
CA THR A 130 12.80 -7.71 16.31
C THR A 130 11.74 -6.85 15.62
N PRO A 131 10.70 -6.37 16.34
CA PRO A 131 9.77 -5.38 15.82
C PRO A 131 10.47 -4.17 15.20
N SER A 132 11.51 -3.62 15.84
CA SER A 132 12.27 -2.47 15.34
C SER A 132 13.03 -2.78 14.04
N LEU A 133 13.66 -3.96 13.93
CA LEU A 133 14.36 -4.34 12.70
C LEU A 133 13.36 -4.61 11.55
N GLY A 134 12.22 -5.22 11.85
CA GLY A 134 11.12 -5.40 10.89
C GLY A 134 10.60 -4.06 10.36
N ALA A 135 10.30 -3.14 11.26
CA ALA A 135 9.89 -1.77 10.93
C ALA A 135 10.92 -1.05 10.07
N TYR A 136 12.20 -1.15 10.42
CA TYR A 136 13.31 -0.59 9.64
C TYR A 136 13.34 -1.12 8.22
N LEU A 137 13.33 -2.43 8.02
CA LEU A 137 13.39 -3.04 6.68
C LEU A 137 12.21 -2.66 5.81
N LEU A 138 11.00 -2.63 6.37
CA LEU A 138 9.81 -2.25 5.61
C LEU A 138 9.84 -0.76 5.25
N THR A 139 10.21 0.12 6.16
CA THR A 139 10.30 1.56 5.86
C THR A 139 11.41 1.88 4.85
N GLN A 140 12.58 1.24 4.94
CA GLN A 140 13.62 1.42 3.93
C GLN A 140 13.10 1.06 2.53
N LYS A 141 12.39 -0.05 2.39
CA LYS A 141 11.91 -0.51 1.08
C LYS A 141 10.70 0.29 0.57
N PHE A 142 9.70 0.55 1.41
CA PHE A 142 8.41 1.06 0.98
C PHE A 142 8.26 2.59 1.11
N CYS A 143 8.95 3.22 2.08
CA CYS A 143 8.94 4.67 2.24
C CYS A 143 10.13 5.33 1.53
N TYR A 144 11.34 4.77 1.66
CA TYR A 144 12.57 5.32 1.06
C TYR A 144 12.96 4.63 -0.26
N HIS A 145 12.16 3.64 -0.70
CA HIS A 145 12.32 2.92 -1.96
C HIS A 145 13.66 2.21 -2.14
N SER A 146 14.36 1.90 -1.03
CA SER A 146 15.64 1.20 -1.06
C SER A 146 15.43 -0.30 -1.29
N PRO A 147 15.92 -0.88 -2.39
CA PRO A 147 15.84 -2.32 -2.60
C PRO A 147 16.76 -3.07 -1.66
N PHE A 148 16.40 -4.29 -1.27
CA PHE A 148 17.16 -5.07 -0.29
C PHE A 148 18.62 -5.32 -0.67
N TYR A 149 18.99 -5.34 -1.95
CA TYR A 149 20.40 -5.43 -2.32
C TYR A 149 21.22 -4.18 -1.94
N ARG A 150 20.59 -2.98 -1.93
CA ARG A 150 21.24 -1.75 -1.43
C ARG A 150 21.31 -1.75 0.08
N GLU A 151 20.28 -2.26 0.75
CA GLU A 151 20.30 -2.41 2.21
C GLU A 151 21.36 -3.44 2.65
N GLU A 152 21.51 -4.56 1.96
CA GLU A 152 22.60 -5.53 2.19
C GLU A 152 23.97 -4.85 2.10
N TRP A 153 24.19 -4.08 1.03
CA TRP A 153 25.43 -3.34 0.85
C TRP A 153 25.64 -2.27 1.93
N LYS A 154 24.61 -1.47 2.24
CA LYS A 154 24.63 -0.41 3.26
C LYS A 154 24.92 -0.97 4.65
N LEU A 155 24.25 -2.04 5.06
CA LEU A 155 24.44 -2.69 6.35
C LEU A 155 25.87 -3.21 6.50
N ARG A 156 26.40 -3.82 5.43
CA ARG A 156 27.78 -4.30 5.41
C ARG A 156 28.80 -3.15 5.45
N ALA A 157 28.65 -2.16 4.58
CA ALA A 157 29.62 -1.08 4.41
C ALA A 157 29.62 -0.09 5.59
N ALA A 158 28.45 0.31 6.10
CA ALA A 158 28.34 1.33 7.14
C ALA A 158 28.36 0.77 8.56
N HIS A 159 27.90 -0.47 8.76
CA HIS A 159 27.69 -1.06 10.08
C HIS A 159 28.42 -2.39 10.28
N GLY A 160 29.06 -2.96 9.25
CA GLY A 160 29.70 -4.27 9.32
C GLY A 160 28.73 -5.43 9.56
N ILE A 161 27.43 -5.26 9.26
CA ILE A 161 26.38 -6.24 9.51
C ILE A 161 26.14 -7.05 8.23
N GLU A 162 26.23 -8.38 8.33
CA GLU A 162 26.00 -9.31 7.24
C GLU A 162 24.58 -9.89 7.29
N LEU A 163 23.64 -9.17 6.71
CA LEU A 163 22.27 -9.64 6.44
C LEU A 163 22.09 -9.79 4.93
N THR A 164 21.87 -11.00 4.45
CA THR A 164 21.70 -11.26 3.03
C THR A 164 20.35 -10.77 2.53
N ARG A 165 20.29 -10.30 1.27
CA ARG A 165 19.02 -9.91 0.63
C ARG A 165 17.98 -11.03 0.64
N ASN A 166 18.41 -12.30 0.52
CA ASN A 166 17.49 -13.45 0.52
C ASN A 166 16.82 -13.61 1.88
N LEU A 167 17.56 -13.37 2.97
CA LEU A 167 17.01 -13.38 4.33
C LEU A 167 16.00 -12.24 4.51
N MET A 168 16.37 -11.01 4.07
CA MET A 168 15.46 -9.86 4.12
C MET A 168 14.21 -10.06 3.27
N CYS A 169 14.30 -10.70 2.09
CA CYS A 169 13.12 -11.07 1.30
C CYS A 169 12.24 -12.09 2.03
N SER A 170 12.83 -13.11 2.67
CA SER A 170 12.08 -14.08 3.46
C SER A 170 11.36 -13.42 4.65
N TRP A 171 12.02 -12.50 5.35
CA TRP A 171 11.40 -11.73 6.43
C TRP A 171 10.29 -10.80 5.91
N HIS A 172 10.49 -10.15 4.77
CA HIS A 172 9.45 -9.33 4.14
C HIS A 172 8.15 -10.13 3.92
N ASP A 173 8.26 -11.34 3.37
CA ASP A 173 7.09 -12.19 3.11
C ASP A 173 6.42 -12.62 4.42
N GLN A 174 7.20 -13.05 5.42
CA GLN A 174 6.70 -13.45 6.74
C GLN A 174 6.09 -12.27 7.53
N LEU A 175 6.65 -11.06 7.39
CA LEU A 175 6.06 -9.86 8.01
C LEU A 175 4.73 -9.49 7.37
N ALA A 176 4.59 -9.68 6.05
CA ALA A 176 3.30 -9.52 5.38
C ALA A 176 2.27 -10.55 5.87
N ASP A 177 2.67 -11.82 6.08
CA ASP A 177 1.82 -12.85 6.69
C ASP A 177 1.34 -12.43 8.10
N ARG A 178 2.23 -11.85 8.91
CA ARG A 178 1.86 -11.35 10.26
C ARG A 178 0.88 -10.18 10.21
N LEU A 179 0.91 -9.36 9.16
CA LEU A 179 -0.02 -8.25 8.94
C LEU A 179 -1.33 -8.69 8.27
N LEU A 180 -1.41 -9.90 7.72
CA LEU A 180 -2.54 -10.35 6.92
C LEU A 180 -3.90 -10.27 7.65
N PRO A 181 -4.03 -10.66 8.95
CA PRO A 181 -5.31 -10.52 9.66
C PRO A 181 -5.80 -9.06 9.73
N LEU A 182 -4.88 -8.11 9.92
CA LEU A 182 -5.21 -6.69 9.93
C LEU A 182 -5.59 -6.18 8.53
N TYR A 183 -4.93 -6.71 7.50
CA TYR A 183 -5.25 -6.39 6.11
C TYR A 183 -6.66 -6.89 5.74
N GLU A 184 -7.01 -8.12 6.08
CA GLU A 184 -8.34 -8.69 5.85
C GLU A 184 -9.43 -7.90 6.57
N LEU A 185 -9.16 -7.48 7.80
CA LEU A 185 -10.05 -6.60 8.55
C LEU A 185 -10.19 -5.23 7.88
N SER A 186 -9.09 -4.64 7.38
CA SER A 186 -9.15 -3.39 6.59
C SER A 186 -9.98 -3.58 5.32
N ALA A 187 -9.78 -4.70 4.60
CA ALA A 187 -10.54 -5.02 3.37
C ALA A 187 -12.04 -5.17 3.66
N SER A 188 -12.43 -5.80 4.77
CA SER A 188 -13.84 -5.96 5.13
C SER A 188 -14.57 -4.64 5.31
N ARG A 189 -13.89 -3.59 5.78
CA ARG A 189 -14.46 -2.25 5.95
C ARG A 189 -14.86 -1.60 4.62
N PHE A 190 -14.15 -1.90 3.53
CA PHE A 190 -14.52 -1.39 2.21
C PHE A 190 -15.83 -1.97 1.69
N ARG A 191 -16.22 -3.17 2.15
CA ARG A 191 -17.50 -3.79 1.78
C ARG A 191 -18.73 -3.11 2.41
N THR A 192 -18.54 -2.43 3.53
CA THR A 192 -19.60 -1.69 4.21
C THR A 192 -19.60 -0.19 3.91
N ALA A 193 -18.61 0.29 3.17
CA ALA A 193 -18.52 1.69 2.74
C ALA A 193 -19.63 2.07 1.76
N THR A 194 -20.04 3.33 1.77
CA THR A 194 -21.06 3.87 0.83
C THR A 194 -20.44 4.51 -0.40
N TYR A 195 -19.16 4.84 -0.36
CA TYR A 195 -18.43 5.47 -1.44
C TYR A 195 -16.98 4.98 -1.47
N VAL A 196 -16.55 4.38 -2.56
CA VAL A 196 -15.18 3.89 -2.74
C VAL A 196 -14.62 4.44 -4.06
N LYS A 197 -13.39 4.92 -4.00
CA LYS A 197 -12.59 5.24 -5.18
C LYS A 197 -11.69 4.07 -5.49
N VAL A 198 -11.50 3.80 -6.77
CA VAL A 198 -10.62 2.70 -7.21
C VAL A 198 -9.82 3.10 -8.43
N ASP A 199 -8.59 2.64 -8.50
CA ASP A 199 -7.69 2.82 -9.64
C ASP A 199 -6.73 1.63 -9.68
N GLU A 200 -6.10 1.36 -10.82
CA GLU A 200 -5.12 0.30 -10.93
C GLU A 200 -3.83 0.79 -11.57
N THR A 201 -2.75 0.07 -11.24
CA THR A 201 -1.43 0.44 -11.75
C THR A 201 -0.59 -0.79 -12.09
N PRO A 202 0.00 -0.86 -13.31
CA PRO A 202 0.83 -1.98 -13.68
C PRO A 202 2.16 -1.96 -12.94
N ILE A 203 2.54 -3.13 -12.43
CA ILE A 203 3.81 -3.38 -11.75
C ILE A 203 4.50 -4.58 -12.44
N ARG A 204 5.77 -4.42 -12.79
CA ARG A 204 6.55 -5.54 -13.33
C ARG A 204 6.81 -6.57 -12.24
N CYS A 205 6.70 -7.86 -12.58
CA CYS A 205 7.03 -8.97 -11.69
C CYS A 205 7.77 -10.07 -12.47
N LEU A 206 8.64 -10.78 -11.77
CA LEU A 206 9.36 -11.90 -12.37
C LEU A 206 8.47 -13.15 -12.38
N GLN A 207 8.61 -13.92 -13.44
CA GLN A 207 8.02 -15.26 -13.56
C GLN A 207 9.18 -16.27 -13.67
N PRO A 208 9.30 -17.21 -12.72
CA PRO A 208 10.36 -18.23 -12.79
C PRO A 208 10.37 -18.96 -14.11
N GLY A 209 11.54 -19.15 -14.69
CA GLY A 209 11.75 -19.91 -15.93
C GLY A 209 11.36 -19.19 -17.23
N LYS A 210 10.79 -17.97 -17.21
CA LYS A 210 10.37 -17.27 -18.45
C LYS A 210 11.35 -16.22 -18.98
N GLY A 211 12.44 -15.95 -18.28
CA GLY A 211 13.51 -15.03 -18.72
C GLY A 211 13.13 -13.56 -18.90
N LYS A 212 11.85 -13.18 -18.70
CA LYS A 212 11.35 -11.81 -18.82
C LYS A 212 10.31 -11.49 -17.75
N ALA A 213 10.22 -10.20 -17.39
CA ALA A 213 9.22 -9.74 -16.45
C ALA A 213 7.81 -9.70 -17.08
N ALA A 214 6.82 -10.19 -16.34
CA ALA A 214 5.41 -10.02 -16.64
C ALA A 214 4.86 -8.73 -16.02
N LEU A 215 3.63 -8.38 -16.36
CA LEU A 215 2.88 -7.30 -15.73
C LEU A 215 1.83 -7.88 -14.79
N GLY A 216 1.96 -7.58 -13.51
CA GLY A 216 0.86 -7.67 -12.55
C GLY A 216 0.24 -6.29 -12.34
N GLN A 217 -0.75 -6.21 -11.48
CA GLN A 217 -1.51 -4.99 -11.21
C GLN A 217 -1.67 -4.81 -9.70
N PHE A 218 -1.42 -3.61 -9.18
CA PHE A 218 -2.02 -3.18 -7.94
C PHE A 218 -3.35 -2.52 -8.24
N TRP A 219 -4.40 -3.02 -7.61
CA TRP A 219 -5.69 -2.38 -7.50
C TRP A 219 -5.71 -1.60 -6.21
N VAL A 220 -6.02 -0.32 -6.27
CA VAL A 220 -5.90 0.59 -5.13
C VAL A 220 -7.27 1.17 -4.83
N TYR A 221 -7.76 0.88 -3.65
CA TYR A 221 -9.04 1.36 -3.14
C TYR A 221 -8.80 2.49 -2.15
N HIS A 222 -9.66 3.48 -2.17
CA HIS A 222 -9.61 4.60 -1.24
C HIS A 222 -10.99 4.94 -0.69
N HIS A 223 -11.06 5.10 0.62
CA HIS A 223 -12.21 5.63 1.35
C HIS A 223 -11.72 6.69 2.33
N ALA A 224 -12.53 7.71 2.62
CA ALA A 224 -12.12 8.82 3.50
C ALA A 224 -11.72 8.32 4.89
N GLU A 225 -12.57 7.53 5.54
CA GLU A 225 -12.36 7.02 6.90
C GLU A 225 -11.49 5.74 6.95
N HIS A 226 -11.63 4.84 5.95
CA HIS A 226 -10.92 3.55 5.96
C HIS A 226 -9.51 3.65 5.36
N GLY A 227 -9.17 4.82 4.80
CA GLY A 227 -7.87 5.07 4.20
C GLY A 227 -7.68 4.43 2.84
N VAL A 228 -6.52 3.81 2.62
CA VAL A 228 -6.10 3.22 1.36
C VAL A 228 -5.88 1.72 1.55
N LEU A 229 -6.30 0.93 0.56
CA LEU A 229 -6.05 -0.50 0.48
C LEU A 229 -5.45 -0.83 -0.89
N PHE A 230 -4.36 -1.58 -0.89
CA PHE A 230 -3.76 -2.14 -2.11
C PHE A 230 -4.12 -3.61 -2.21
N ASP A 231 -4.46 -4.06 -3.42
CA ASP A 231 -4.69 -5.47 -3.71
C ASP A 231 -3.87 -5.88 -4.93
N TRP A 232 -3.37 -7.11 -4.96
CA TRP A 232 -2.50 -7.61 -6.00
C TRP A 232 -3.15 -8.64 -6.89
N HIS A 233 -3.08 -8.41 -8.21
CA HIS A 233 -3.53 -9.37 -9.20
C HIS A 233 -2.57 -9.49 -10.38
N LYS A 234 -2.57 -10.66 -11.01
CA LYS A 234 -1.79 -10.93 -12.23
C LYS A 234 -2.48 -10.42 -13.50
N SER A 235 -3.67 -9.85 -13.38
CA SER A 235 -4.48 -9.41 -14.52
C SER A 235 -5.22 -8.08 -14.23
N ARG A 236 -5.79 -7.49 -15.29
CA ARG A 236 -6.72 -6.34 -15.23
C ARG A 236 -8.18 -6.77 -15.43
N ALA A 237 -8.53 -8.02 -15.14
CA ALA A 237 -9.89 -8.52 -15.30
C ALA A 237 -10.83 -7.89 -14.27
N ASN A 238 -12.10 -7.72 -14.63
CA ASN A 238 -13.13 -7.20 -13.72
C ASN A 238 -13.36 -8.10 -12.49
N THR A 239 -12.99 -9.38 -12.56
CA THR A 239 -13.06 -10.33 -11.45
C THR A 239 -12.07 -10.01 -10.33
N CYS A 240 -11.05 -9.18 -10.57
CA CYS A 240 -10.13 -8.73 -9.53
C CYS A 240 -10.83 -7.89 -8.45
N LEU A 241 -11.88 -7.16 -8.81
CA LEU A 241 -12.66 -6.35 -7.87
C LEU A 241 -13.44 -7.19 -6.86
N ASP A 242 -13.71 -8.46 -7.17
CA ASP A 242 -14.46 -9.37 -6.28
C ASP A 242 -13.72 -9.60 -4.97
N THR A 243 -12.39 -9.65 -5.00
CA THR A 243 -11.55 -9.92 -3.82
C THR A 243 -11.86 -8.97 -2.66
N ILE A 244 -12.05 -7.68 -2.97
CA ILE A 244 -12.26 -6.66 -1.95
C ILE A 244 -13.74 -6.30 -1.80
N LEU A 245 -14.49 -6.18 -2.90
CA LEU A 245 -15.83 -5.61 -2.89
C LEU A 245 -16.94 -6.64 -2.66
N ILE A 246 -16.67 -7.94 -2.83
CA ILE A 246 -17.65 -9.01 -2.60
C ILE A 246 -17.38 -9.72 -1.28
N GLY A 247 -18.37 -9.78 -0.43
CA GLY A 247 -18.33 -10.55 0.82
C GLY A 247 -18.42 -12.04 0.55
N LYS A 248 -17.78 -12.84 1.39
CA LYS A 248 -17.82 -14.30 1.37
C LYS A 248 -18.69 -14.82 2.51
N ASP A 249 -19.28 -15.98 2.33
CA ASP A 249 -19.95 -16.75 3.40
C ASP A 249 -20.95 -15.93 4.25
N GLY A 250 -21.74 -15.09 3.60
CA GLY A 250 -22.75 -14.25 4.27
C GLY A 250 -22.26 -12.88 4.74
N GLU A 251 -21.00 -12.56 4.53
CA GLU A 251 -20.49 -11.19 4.75
C GLU A 251 -21.15 -10.17 3.79
N PRO A 252 -21.25 -8.90 4.20
CA PRO A 252 -21.76 -7.85 3.32
C PRO A 252 -20.88 -7.67 2.08
N SER A 253 -21.51 -7.36 0.94
CA SER A 253 -20.84 -6.91 -0.28
C SER A 253 -21.05 -5.41 -0.47
N PHE A 254 -20.10 -4.74 -1.12
CA PHE A 254 -20.12 -3.31 -1.36
C PHE A 254 -21.38 -2.88 -2.11
N ARG A 255 -22.00 -1.80 -1.61
CA ARG A 255 -23.15 -1.14 -2.23
C ARG A 255 -22.95 0.37 -2.12
N GLY A 256 -23.09 1.08 -3.22
CA GLY A 256 -22.93 2.53 -3.18
C GLY A 256 -22.25 3.10 -4.41
N TYR A 257 -21.47 4.15 -4.24
CA TYR A 257 -20.80 4.84 -5.32
C TYR A 257 -19.39 4.29 -5.54
N LEU A 258 -19.11 3.82 -6.76
CA LEU A 258 -17.77 3.35 -7.16
C LEU A 258 -17.17 4.34 -8.15
N GLN A 259 -16.18 5.13 -7.72
CA GLN A 259 -15.49 6.10 -8.57
C GLN A 259 -14.23 5.52 -9.20
N SER A 260 -14.08 5.73 -10.51
CA SER A 260 -12.94 5.25 -11.28
C SER A 260 -12.64 6.14 -12.49
N ASP A 261 -11.60 5.80 -13.25
CA ASP A 261 -11.24 6.44 -14.53
C ASP A 261 -12.18 6.08 -15.70
N GLY A 262 -13.18 5.24 -15.46
CA GLY A 262 -14.14 4.78 -16.48
C GLY A 262 -13.63 3.60 -17.31
N LEU A 263 -12.59 2.89 -16.90
CA LEU A 263 -12.13 1.68 -17.56
C LEU A 263 -13.28 0.64 -17.70
N ARG A 264 -13.31 -0.08 -18.81
CA ARG A 264 -14.33 -1.10 -19.10
C ARG A 264 -14.44 -2.20 -18.02
N ALA A 265 -13.35 -2.47 -17.29
CA ALA A 265 -13.36 -3.45 -16.20
C ALA A 265 -14.35 -3.08 -15.09
N TYR A 266 -14.43 -1.81 -14.67
CA TYR A 266 -15.36 -1.34 -13.64
C TYR A 266 -16.81 -1.46 -14.10
N GLN A 267 -17.10 -1.05 -15.34
CA GLN A 267 -18.43 -1.17 -15.91
C GLN A 267 -18.86 -2.65 -16.06
N ALA A 268 -17.93 -3.53 -16.43
CA ALA A 268 -18.19 -4.96 -16.52
C ALA A 268 -18.45 -5.59 -15.15
N PHE A 269 -17.73 -5.16 -14.10
CA PHE A 269 -17.99 -5.57 -12.71
C PHE A 269 -19.41 -5.17 -12.27
N ILE A 270 -19.79 -3.90 -12.45
CA ILE A 270 -21.13 -3.40 -12.09
C ILE A 270 -22.24 -4.17 -12.84
N LYS A 271 -22.06 -4.45 -14.13
CA LYS A 271 -23.00 -5.22 -14.92
C LYS A 271 -23.11 -6.68 -14.49
N ARG A 272 -22.06 -7.26 -13.96
CA ARG A 272 -22.03 -8.64 -13.45
C ARG A 272 -22.75 -8.78 -12.12
N HIS A 273 -22.82 -7.69 -11.34
CA HIS A 273 -23.42 -7.65 -10.00
C HIS A 273 -24.57 -6.63 -9.91
N PRO A 274 -25.66 -6.78 -10.70
CA PRO A 274 -26.77 -5.83 -10.68
C PRO A 274 -27.51 -5.80 -9.33
N GLU A 275 -27.45 -6.88 -8.56
CA GLU A 275 -28.04 -7.01 -7.22
C GLU A 275 -27.41 -6.07 -6.20
N LEU A 276 -26.18 -5.63 -6.42
CA LEU A 276 -25.46 -4.73 -5.51
C LEU A 276 -25.87 -3.26 -5.69
N LYS A 277 -26.56 -2.93 -6.80
CA LYS A 277 -27.02 -1.57 -7.09
C LYS A 277 -25.92 -0.51 -7.03
N ILE A 278 -24.70 -0.87 -7.49
CA ILE A 278 -23.55 0.03 -7.50
C ILE A 278 -23.76 1.13 -8.55
N THR A 279 -23.55 2.37 -8.13
CA THR A 279 -23.59 3.54 -9.01
C THR A 279 -22.16 3.92 -9.43
N ALA A 280 -21.90 3.89 -10.74
CA ALA A 280 -20.60 4.33 -11.26
C ALA A 280 -20.44 5.85 -11.15
N VAL A 281 -19.27 6.29 -10.71
CA VAL A 281 -18.86 7.70 -10.69
C VAL A 281 -17.59 7.86 -11.52
N SER A 282 -17.59 8.84 -12.43
CA SER A 282 -16.43 9.15 -13.28
C SER A 282 -15.47 10.11 -12.61
N CYS A 283 -14.23 10.12 -13.10
CA CYS A 283 -13.19 11.05 -12.68
C CYS A 283 -13.12 12.26 -13.63
N HIS A 284 -13.42 13.44 -13.14
CA HIS A 284 -13.39 14.69 -13.93
C HIS A 284 -11.94 15.09 -14.32
N ALA A 285 -10.94 14.71 -13.53
CA ALA A 285 -9.54 14.95 -13.85
C ALA A 285 -9.10 14.23 -15.12
N HIS A 286 -9.59 13.01 -15.38
CA HIS A 286 -9.34 12.29 -16.62
C HIS A 286 -9.98 12.98 -17.82
N ILE A 287 -11.24 13.46 -17.70
CA ILE A 287 -11.87 14.27 -18.76
C ILE A 287 -11.04 15.52 -19.03
N ARG A 288 -10.58 16.22 -17.99
CA ARG A 288 -9.70 17.39 -18.14
C ARG A 288 -8.39 17.04 -18.87
N ARG A 289 -7.78 15.89 -18.57
CA ARG A 289 -6.53 15.42 -19.18
C ARG A 289 -6.69 15.23 -20.69
N GLU A 290 -7.78 14.63 -21.14
CA GLU A 290 -8.11 14.45 -22.54
C GLU A 290 -8.21 15.80 -23.28
N PHE A 291 -8.94 16.76 -22.73
CA PHE A 291 -9.02 18.10 -23.34
C PHE A 291 -7.68 18.85 -23.30
N TYR A 292 -6.88 18.67 -22.24
CA TYR A 292 -5.55 19.28 -22.20
C TYR A 292 -4.59 18.69 -23.25
N GLY A 293 -4.69 17.40 -23.51
CA GLY A 293 -3.96 16.74 -24.61
C GLY A 293 -4.35 17.26 -26.00
N ALA A 294 -5.61 17.70 -26.15
CA ALA A 294 -6.14 18.24 -27.40
C ALA A 294 -5.96 19.77 -27.56
N ARG A 295 -5.24 20.46 -26.66
CA ARG A 295 -5.15 21.94 -26.64
C ARG A 295 -4.57 22.58 -27.90
N ASP A 296 -3.67 21.88 -28.58
CA ASP A 296 -2.99 22.37 -29.77
C ASP A 296 -3.79 22.10 -31.05
N ASP A 297 -4.76 21.20 -31.01
CA ASP A 297 -5.66 20.84 -32.14
C ASP A 297 -6.72 21.93 -32.38
N HIS A 298 -7.39 22.38 -31.31
CA HIS A 298 -8.39 23.44 -31.34
C HIS A 298 -8.24 24.42 -30.16
N PRO A 299 -7.23 25.30 -30.14
CA PRO A 299 -6.82 26.07 -28.97
C PRO A 299 -7.94 26.89 -28.29
N ARG A 300 -8.78 27.55 -29.10
CA ARG A 300 -9.87 28.39 -28.56
C ARG A 300 -10.96 27.56 -27.86
N ILE A 301 -11.34 26.42 -28.45
CA ILE A 301 -12.39 25.53 -27.92
C ILE A 301 -11.88 24.88 -26.63
N THR A 302 -10.70 24.32 -26.69
CA THR A 302 -10.09 23.63 -25.53
C THR A 302 -9.79 24.58 -24.37
N ALA A 303 -9.31 25.80 -24.65
CA ALA A 303 -9.08 26.82 -23.62
C ALA A 303 -10.39 27.19 -22.91
N TRP A 304 -11.51 27.34 -23.65
CA TRP A 304 -12.81 27.61 -23.03
C TRP A 304 -13.30 26.44 -22.17
N ILE A 305 -13.18 25.20 -22.66
CA ILE A 305 -13.55 23.99 -21.92
C ILE A 305 -12.74 23.90 -20.62
N LEU A 306 -11.41 24.02 -20.72
CA LEU A 306 -10.50 23.95 -19.57
C LEU A 306 -10.78 25.05 -18.55
N ASN A 307 -11.17 26.26 -18.99
CA ASN A 307 -11.56 27.34 -18.09
C ASN A 307 -12.87 27.01 -17.33
N GLN A 308 -13.88 26.43 -18.00
CA GLN A 308 -15.10 25.99 -17.31
C GLN A 308 -14.81 24.89 -16.27
N ILE A 309 -13.94 23.93 -16.62
CA ILE A 309 -13.46 22.91 -15.68
C ILE A 309 -12.75 23.57 -14.48
N ALA A 310 -11.89 24.56 -14.74
CA ALA A 310 -11.20 25.30 -13.67
C ALA A 310 -12.15 26.07 -12.76
N CYS A 311 -13.31 26.55 -13.26
CA CYS A 311 -14.34 27.14 -12.41
C CYS A 311 -14.92 26.13 -11.41
N ILE A 312 -15.21 24.91 -11.85
CA ILE A 312 -15.69 23.82 -10.98
C ILE A 312 -14.68 23.55 -9.86
N TYR A 313 -13.40 23.39 -10.21
CA TYR A 313 -12.34 23.13 -9.22
C TYR A 313 -12.11 24.30 -8.26
N ARG A 314 -12.27 25.54 -8.71
CA ARG A 314 -12.17 26.72 -7.80
C ARG A 314 -13.28 26.72 -6.75
N ILE A 315 -14.50 26.36 -7.13
CA ILE A 315 -15.62 26.25 -6.17
C ILE A 315 -15.29 25.16 -5.15
N GLU A 316 -14.85 23.98 -5.58
CA GLU A 316 -14.47 22.90 -4.69
C GLU A 316 -13.29 23.24 -3.76
N ALA A 317 -12.31 23.99 -4.26
CA ALA A 317 -11.19 24.47 -3.45
C ALA A 317 -11.66 25.41 -2.34
N ALA A 318 -12.53 26.37 -2.66
CA ALA A 318 -13.10 27.29 -1.69
C ALA A 318 -13.92 26.55 -0.60
N LEU A 319 -14.70 25.54 -0.99
CA LEU A 319 -15.47 24.71 -0.05
C LEU A 319 -14.56 23.92 0.90
N ARG A 320 -13.44 23.38 0.39
CA ARG A 320 -12.44 22.69 1.24
C ARG A 320 -11.75 23.66 2.21
N GLU A 321 -11.36 24.85 1.76
CA GLU A 321 -10.76 25.89 2.61
C GLU A 321 -11.69 26.35 3.72
N GLN A 322 -13.01 26.33 3.48
CA GLN A 322 -14.05 26.67 4.47
C GLN A 322 -14.40 25.49 5.40
N GLY A 323 -13.84 24.29 5.19
CA GLY A 323 -14.22 23.09 5.93
C GLY A 323 -15.67 22.66 5.68
N ALA A 324 -16.23 22.96 4.49
CA ALA A 324 -17.64 22.69 4.18
C ALA A 324 -17.94 21.19 4.24
N GLY A 325 -18.95 20.84 5.02
CA GLY A 325 -19.44 19.46 5.15
C GLY A 325 -20.19 18.96 3.89
N PRO A 326 -20.56 17.67 3.84
CA PRO A 326 -21.18 17.06 2.65
C PRO A 326 -22.46 17.79 2.20
N LEU A 327 -23.34 18.16 3.11
CA LEU A 327 -24.58 18.86 2.78
C LEU A 327 -24.32 20.28 2.22
N GLU A 328 -23.35 20.99 2.74
CA GLU A 328 -22.96 22.30 2.25
C GLU A 328 -22.33 22.22 0.88
N ARG A 329 -21.44 21.25 0.66
CA ARG A 329 -20.85 20.95 -0.66
C ARG A 329 -21.92 20.59 -1.70
N GLN A 330 -22.89 19.76 -1.33
CA GLN A 330 -24.01 19.43 -2.20
C GLN A 330 -24.82 20.66 -2.61
N LYS A 331 -25.20 21.52 -1.65
CA LYS A 331 -25.93 22.78 -1.90
C LYS A 331 -25.15 23.72 -2.82
N ALA A 332 -23.87 23.96 -2.52
CA ALA A 332 -23.03 24.82 -3.34
C ALA A 332 -22.85 24.30 -4.76
N ARG A 333 -22.72 22.97 -4.93
CA ARG A 333 -22.66 22.35 -6.25
C ARG A 333 -23.92 22.60 -7.08
N TRP A 334 -25.09 22.48 -6.49
CA TRP A 334 -26.36 22.79 -7.16
C TRP A 334 -26.47 24.28 -7.54
N LEU A 335 -26.07 25.19 -6.65
CA LEU A 335 -26.20 26.64 -6.85
C LEU A 335 -25.15 27.21 -7.80
N GLU A 336 -23.91 26.76 -7.69
CA GLU A 336 -22.77 27.39 -8.33
C GLU A 336 -22.13 26.51 -9.42
N THR A 337 -21.91 25.20 -9.15
CA THR A 337 -21.22 24.30 -10.08
C THR A 337 -22.11 23.84 -11.22
N ARG A 338 -23.42 23.64 -10.97
CA ARG A 338 -24.37 23.11 -11.94
C ARG A 338 -24.39 23.88 -13.26
N ARG A 339 -24.32 25.20 -13.24
CA ARG A 339 -24.28 26.02 -14.46
C ARG A 339 -23.08 25.73 -15.34
N HIS A 340 -21.89 25.46 -14.77
CA HIS A 340 -20.68 25.12 -15.52
C HIS A 340 -20.77 23.72 -16.11
N TYR A 341 -21.26 22.77 -15.32
CA TYR A 341 -21.50 21.40 -15.75
C TYR A 341 -22.47 21.32 -16.92
N ASP A 342 -23.62 21.99 -16.85
CA ASP A 342 -24.64 21.99 -17.89
C ASP A 342 -24.15 22.67 -19.17
N ARG A 343 -23.39 23.78 -19.06
CA ARG A 343 -22.77 24.46 -20.21
C ARG A 343 -21.77 23.54 -20.91
N LEU A 344 -20.93 22.86 -20.16
CA LEU A 344 -19.95 21.91 -20.71
C LEU A 344 -20.67 20.73 -21.38
N GLY A 345 -21.66 20.12 -20.74
CA GLY A 345 -22.41 19.00 -21.29
C GLY A 345 -23.08 19.36 -22.63
N ARG A 346 -23.76 20.52 -22.70
CA ARG A 346 -24.34 21.02 -23.94
C ARG A 346 -23.30 21.28 -25.03
N LEU A 347 -22.17 21.86 -24.69
CA LEU A 347 -21.08 22.12 -25.63
C LEU A 347 -20.49 20.80 -26.17
N ILE A 348 -20.24 19.81 -25.31
CA ILE A 348 -19.75 18.49 -25.73
C ILE A 348 -20.70 17.85 -26.74
N VAL A 349 -22.00 17.85 -26.47
CA VAL A 349 -23.01 17.31 -27.38
C VAL A 349 -23.04 18.07 -28.70
N TYR A 350 -22.96 19.39 -28.67
CA TYR A 350 -22.92 20.26 -29.87
C TYR A 350 -21.66 19.99 -30.71
N LEU A 351 -20.47 20.02 -30.08
CA LEU A 351 -19.19 19.86 -30.80
C LEU A 351 -19.06 18.49 -31.47
N ARG A 352 -19.60 17.44 -30.87
CA ARG A 352 -19.62 16.09 -31.46
C ARG A 352 -20.41 15.99 -32.77
N LYS A 353 -21.32 16.93 -33.05
CA LYS A 353 -22.08 16.98 -34.28
C LYS A 353 -21.44 17.83 -35.38
N ARG A 354 -20.38 18.56 -35.05
CA ARG A 354 -19.67 19.42 -36.00
C ARG A 354 -18.84 18.59 -36.97
N ARG A 355 -18.94 18.91 -38.26
CA ARG A 355 -18.25 18.18 -39.34
C ARG A 355 -16.77 18.51 -39.44
N ASP A 356 -16.37 19.69 -38.97
CA ASP A 356 -14.97 20.17 -38.98
C ASP A 356 -14.13 19.56 -37.83
N ILE A 357 -14.75 18.86 -36.88
CA ILE A 357 -14.06 18.10 -35.83
C ILE A 357 -14.14 16.61 -36.19
N THR A 358 -13.03 16.09 -36.71
CA THR A 358 -13.00 14.66 -37.09
C THR A 358 -12.93 13.77 -35.84
N PRO A 359 -13.63 12.61 -35.84
CA PRO A 359 -13.60 11.68 -34.70
C PRO A 359 -12.20 11.17 -34.35
N GLY A 360 -11.27 11.13 -35.31
CA GLY A 360 -9.89 10.69 -35.13
C GLY A 360 -8.94 11.76 -34.59
N SER A 361 -9.34 13.05 -34.62
CA SER A 361 -8.53 14.15 -34.05
C SER A 361 -8.44 14.04 -32.52
N LEU A 362 -7.46 14.74 -31.92
CA LEU A 362 -7.32 14.75 -30.45
C LEU A 362 -8.58 15.32 -29.79
N LEU A 363 -9.13 16.41 -30.30
CA LEU A 363 -10.38 16.97 -29.79
C LEU A 363 -11.56 16.03 -29.99
N GLY A 364 -11.67 15.35 -31.14
CA GLY A 364 -12.71 14.38 -31.41
C GLY A 364 -12.71 13.20 -30.42
N LYS A 365 -11.53 12.66 -30.11
CA LYS A 365 -11.33 11.62 -29.09
C LYS A 365 -11.69 12.11 -27.69
N ALA A 366 -11.23 13.31 -27.31
CA ALA A 366 -11.55 13.93 -26.01
C ALA A 366 -13.05 14.14 -25.84
N LEU A 367 -13.75 14.62 -26.89
CA LEU A 367 -15.21 14.78 -26.88
C LEU A 367 -15.95 13.45 -26.77
N ALA A 368 -15.49 12.39 -27.46
CA ALA A 368 -16.08 11.06 -27.37
C ALA A 368 -15.93 10.47 -25.97
N TYR A 369 -14.72 10.57 -25.38
CA TYR A 369 -14.45 10.14 -24.02
C TYR A 369 -15.32 10.92 -23.02
N ALA A 370 -15.29 12.25 -23.06
CA ALA A 370 -16.07 13.10 -22.17
C ALA A 370 -17.59 12.78 -22.25
N ALA A 371 -18.16 12.62 -23.45
CA ALA A 371 -19.55 12.30 -23.61
C ALA A 371 -19.93 10.94 -22.99
N GLY A 372 -19.04 9.95 -23.04
CA GLY A 372 -19.23 8.65 -22.40
C GLY A 372 -19.18 8.70 -20.88
N GLN A 373 -18.36 9.60 -20.33
CA GLN A 373 -18.16 9.72 -18.88
C GLN A 373 -19.09 10.75 -18.22
N TRP A 374 -19.64 11.69 -18.98
CA TRP A 374 -20.39 12.85 -18.47
C TRP A 374 -21.56 12.50 -17.56
N PRO A 375 -22.45 11.54 -17.92
CA PRO A 375 -23.57 11.17 -17.07
C PRO A 375 -23.16 10.60 -15.70
N ALA A 376 -22.00 9.94 -15.64
CA ALA A 376 -21.48 9.37 -14.41
C ALA A 376 -20.83 10.41 -13.46
N LEU A 377 -20.87 11.72 -13.79
CA LEU A 377 -20.55 12.81 -12.89
C LEU A 377 -21.79 13.36 -12.13
N GLU A 378 -23.01 13.02 -12.56
CA GLU A 378 -24.25 13.46 -11.90
C GLU A 378 -24.31 13.11 -10.41
N PRO A 379 -23.82 11.93 -9.95
CA PRO A 379 -23.82 11.61 -8.53
C PRO A 379 -23.10 12.65 -7.63
N CYS A 380 -22.14 13.42 -8.16
CA CYS A 380 -21.49 14.51 -7.41
C CYS A 380 -22.48 15.61 -6.95
N PHE A 381 -23.64 15.72 -7.58
CA PHE A 381 -24.71 16.64 -7.17
C PHE A 381 -25.68 16.00 -6.18
N LEU A 382 -25.73 14.67 -6.11
CA LEU A 382 -26.66 13.93 -5.26
C LEU A 382 -26.07 13.68 -3.87
N ASP A 383 -24.73 13.60 -3.78
CA ASP A 383 -24.01 13.36 -2.54
C ASP A 383 -22.74 14.23 -2.48
N GLY A 384 -22.65 15.08 -1.46
CA GLY A 384 -21.52 15.96 -1.26
C GLY A 384 -20.24 15.26 -0.78
N GLN A 385 -20.30 14.00 -0.34
CA GLN A 385 -19.12 13.19 -0.03
C GLN A 385 -18.32 12.83 -1.28
N ILE A 386 -19.02 12.69 -2.42
CA ILE A 386 -18.39 12.29 -3.67
C ILE A 386 -17.46 13.40 -4.16
N GLU A 387 -16.22 13.08 -4.44
CA GLU A 387 -15.25 14.00 -5.03
C GLU A 387 -15.39 14.07 -6.56
N TRP A 388 -15.01 15.22 -7.16
CA TRP A 388 -15.01 15.35 -8.62
C TRP A 388 -13.96 14.51 -9.31
N ASP A 389 -12.95 14.05 -8.58
CA ASP A 389 -11.84 13.31 -9.15
C ASP A 389 -11.32 12.18 -8.25
N ASN A 390 -10.45 11.36 -8.85
CA ASN A 390 -9.81 10.23 -8.20
C ASN A 390 -8.37 10.54 -7.74
N ASN A 391 -7.99 11.83 -7.66
CA ASN A 391 -6.62 12.24 -7.36
C ASN A 391 -6.07 11.66 -6.05
N LEU A 392 -6.92 11.44 -5.05
CA LEU A 392 -6.50 10.84 -3.79
C LEU A 392 -5.99 9.41 -3.97
N THR A 393 -6.64 8.62 -4.83
CA THR A 393 -6.18 7.26 -5.17
C THR A 393 -4.93 7.31 -6.04
N GLU A 394 -4.87 8.21 -7.04
CA GLU A 394 -3.68 8.40 -7.87
C GLU A 394 -2.45 8.80 -7.02
N ASN A 395 -2.65 9.66 -6.01
CA ASN A 395 -1.58 10.03 -5.07
C ASN A 395 -1.10 8.85 -4.23
N ALA A 396 -1.98 7.90 -3.87
CA ALA A 396 -1.59 6.68 -3.17
C ALA A 396 -0.74 5.74 -4.05
N ILE A 397 -1.00 5.75 -5.35
CA ILE A 397 -0.25 4.95 -6.33
C ILE A 397 1.19 5.47 -6.54
N ARG A 398 1.42 6.77 -6.44
CA ARG A 398 2.72 7.39 -6.76
C ARG A 398 3.94 6.75 -6.09
N PRO A 399 3.94 6.40 -4.79
CA PRO A 399 5.06 5.74 -4.15
C PRO A 399 5.45 4.42 -4.80
N THR A 400 4.47 3.64 -5.28
CA THR A 400 4.74 2.38 -5.99
C THR A 400 5.50 2.62 -7.30
N LYS A 401 5.17 3.71 -8.02
CA LYS A 401 5.87 4.10 -9.26
C LYS A 401 7.28 4.63 -9.01
N LEU A 402 7.48 5.36 -7.92
CA LEU A 402 8.82 5.80 -7.50
C LEU A 402 9.66 4.59 -7.08
N GLY A 403 9.08 3.69 -6.28
CA GLY A 403 9.71 2.45 -5.87
C GLY A 403 10.12 1.60 -7.07
N LEU A 404 9.25 1.45 -8.06
CA LEU A 404 9.52 0.69 -9.29
C LEU A 404 10.75 1.19 -10.05
N LYS A 405 11.06 2.49 -10.02
CA LYS A 405 12.28 3.06 -10.61
C LYS A 405 13.56 2.62 -9.88
N ASN A 406 13.46 2.20 -8.62
CA ASN A 406 14.58 1.77 -7.80
C ASN A 406 14.72 0.24 -7.78
N TRP A 407 13.65 -0.50 -7.50
CA TRP A 407 13.68 -1.96 -7.39
C TRP A 407 13.21 -2.70 -8.66
N MET A 408 12.75 -1.97 -9.70
CA MET A 408 12.42 -2.37 -11.07
C MET A 408 11.29 -3.38 -11.22
N PHE A 409 11.15 -4.38 -10.34
CA PHE A 409 10.15 -5.44 -10.40
C PHE A 409 9.94 -6.09 -9.02
N ILE A 410 8.77 -6.71 -8.82
CA ILE A 410 8.52 -7.65 -7.73
C ILE A 410 9.24 -8.96 -8.06
N GLY A 411 9.95 -9.55 -7.08
CA GLY A 411 10.82 -10.70 -7.28
C GLY A 411 10.11 -11.97 -7.76
N HIS A 412 8.82 -12.12 -7.43
CA HIS A 412 7.99 -13.26 -7.84
C HIS A 412 6.52 -12.85 -7.96
N GLU A 413 5.83 -13.34 -9.00
CA GLU A 413 4.41 -12.97 -9.21
C GLU A 413 3.47 -13.43 -8.09
N GLU A 414 3.82 -14.50 -7.39
CA GLU A 414 3.02 -15.03 -6.26
C GLU A 414 3.23 -14.24 -4.96
N THR A 415 4.27 -13.41 -4.85
CA THR A 415 4.55 -12.64 -3.63
C THR A 415 4.18 -11.16 -3.75
N GLY A 416 3.51 -10.78 -4.85
CA GLY A 416 3.07 -9.40 -5.05
C GLY A 416 2.09 -8.91 -3.98
N TRP A 417 1.27 -9.82 -3.43
CA TRP A 417 0.34 -9.53 -2.34
C TRP A 417 1.05 -9.06 -1.05
N CYS A 418 2.25 -9.59 -0.74
CA CYS A 418 3.04 -9.13 0.40
C CYS A 418 3.31 -7.62 0.31
N SER A 419 3.69 -7.16 -0.90
CA SER A 419 3.91 -5.74 -1.13
C SER A 419 2.61 -4.92 -1.06
N ALA A 420 1.47 -5.47 -1.51
CA ALA A 420 0.15 -4.83 -1.40
C ALA A 420 -0.25 -4.63 0.06
N VAL A 421 -0.12 -5.67 0.89
CA VAL A 421 -0.37 -5.60 2.34
C VAL A 421 0.46 -4.50 2.98
N ILE A 422 1.77 -4.49 2.72
CA ILE A 422 2.67 -3.51 3.36
C ILE A 422 2.40 -2.09 2.86
N TYR A 423 2.20 -1.87 1.55
CA TYR A 423 1.83 -0.55 1.02
C TYR A 423 0.52 -0.03 1.63
N THR A 424 -0.44 -0.90 1.92
CA THR A 424 -1.69 -0.54 2.59
C THR A 424 -1.40 0.19 3.91
N PHE A 425 -0.61 -0.41 4.79
CA PHE A 425 -0.31 0.17 6.10
C PHE A 425 0.63 1.38 6.01
N VAL A 426 1.63 1.34 5.14
CA VAL A 426 2.52 2.50 4.89
C VAL A 426 1.72 3.72 4.46
N GLU A 427 0.81 3.58 3.49
CA GLU A 427 0.06 4.71 2.95
C GLU A 427 -1.02 5.20 3.92
N GLN A 428 -1.64 4.31 4.70
CA GLN A 428 -2.59 4.71 5.73
C GLN A 428 -1.94 5.60 6.80
N VAL A 429 -0.71 5.30 7.21
CA VAL A 429 0.02 6.09 8.22
C VAL A 429 0.64 7.36 7.61
N ARG A 430 1.33 7.22 6.46
CA ARG A 430 2.05 8.32 5.84
C ARG A 430 1.15 9.49 5.42
N ARG A 431 -0.09 9.21 5.00
CA ARG A 431 -1.05 10.23 4.58
C ARG A 431 -1.48 11.15 5.71
N HIS A 432 -1.37 10.71 6.94
CA HIS A 432 -1.59 11.52 8.15
C HIS A 432 -0.32 12.23 8.64
N GLY A 433 0.77 12.23 7.83
CA GLY A 433 2.03 12.87 8.19
C GLY A 433 2.76 12.20 9.36
N LYS A 434 2.39 10.95 9.69
CA LYS A 434 3.02 10.17 10.76
C LYS A 434 4.08 9.22 10.20
N ASP A 435 4.93 8.75 11.10
CA ASP A 435 6.05 7.87 10.76
C ASP A 435 5.60 6.39 10.68
N PRO A 436 5.66 5.75 9.49
CA PRO A 436 5.38 4.33 9.37
C PRO A 436 6.31 3.43 10.17
N PHE A 437 7.55 3.86 10.45
CA PHE A 437 8.46 3.11 11.33
C PHE A 437 7.85 2.94 12.72
N ALA A 438 7.40 4.03 13.32
CA ALA A 438 6.81 4.01 14.67
C ALA A 438 5.55 3.12 14.72
N TYR A 439 4.72 3.16 13.67
CA TYR A 439 3.56 2.28 13.58
C TYR A 439 3.97 0.80 13.46
N PHE A 440 4.89 0.46 12.56
CA PHE A 440 5.31 -0.94 12.37
C PHE A 440 6.01 -1.49 13.61
N GLU A 441 6.88 -0.73 14.26
CA GLU A 441 7.52 -1.14 15.51
C GLU A 441 6.48 -1.45 16.58
N TRP A 442 5.50 -0.57 16.75
CA TRP A 442 4.42 -0.73 17.71
C TRP A 442 3.53 -1.93 17.38
N VAL A 443 3.04 -2.04 16.14
CA VAL A 443 2.10 -3.11 15.76
C VAL A 443 2.77 -4.48 15.78
N PHE A 444 4.04 -4.59 15.35
CA PHE A 444 4.79 -5.84 15.45
C PHE A 444 5.06 -6.22 16.91
N GLY A 445 5.29 -5.24 17.78
CA GLY A 445 5.37 -5.46 19.22
C GLY A 445 4.10 -6.02 19.83
N LYS A 446 2.92 -5.69 19.26
CA LYS A 446 1.64 -6.29 19.66
C LYS A 446 1.43 -7.66 19.02
N LEU A 447 1.67 -7.79 17.72
CA LEU A 447 1.46 -9.03 16.96
C LEU A 447 2.37 -10.18 17.41
N MET A 448 3.53 -9.91 18.01
CA MET A 448 4.39 -10.97 18.54
C MET A 448 3.76 -11.75 19.72
N HIS A 449 2.72 -11.21 20.33
CA HIS A 449 1.96 -11.84 21.42
C HIS A 449 0.69 -12.55 20.94
N ASP A 450 0.47 -12.68 19.62
CA ASP A 450 -0.68 -13.33 19.00
C ASP A 450 -2.03 -12.85 19.59
N PRO A 451 -2.35 -11.53 19.48
CA PRO A 451 -3.56 -10.96 20.07
C PRO A 451 -4.82 -11.65 19.53
N PRO A 452 -5.86 -11.78 20.36
CA PRO A 452 -7.12 -12.38 19.94
C PRO A 452 -7.83 -11.52 18.86
N PRO A 453 -8.74 -12.11 18.07
CA PRO A 453 -9.39 -11.42 16.95
C PRO A 453 -10.15 -10.14 17.32
N ASP A 454 -10.69 -10.06 18.53
CA ASP A 454 -11.43 -8.90 19.05
C ASP A 454 -10.53 -7.69 19.38
N GLU A 455 -9.23 -7.89 19.56
CA GLU A 455 -8.25 -6.83 19.75
C GLU A 455 -7.67 -6.28 18.40
N LEU A 456 -7.83 -7.00 17.30
CA LEU A 456 -7.29 -6.60 16.00
C LEU A 456 -7.78 -5.23 15.51
N PRO A 457 -9.04 -4.81 15.72
CA PRO A 457 -9.50 -3.47 15.33
C PRO A 457 -8.68 -2.33 15.95
N ASP A 458 -8.18 -2.51 17.17
CA ASP A 458 -7.39 -1.52 17.89
C ASP A 458 -5.94 -1.43 17.36
N LEU A 459 -5.51 -2.42 16.59
CA LEU A 459 -4.18 -2.45 15.97
C LEU A 459 -4.15 -1.80 14.57
N LEU A 460 -5.29 -1.43 14.01
CA LEU A 460 -5.35 -0.74 12.73
C LEU A 460 -4.74 0.67 12.80
N PRO A 461 -4.18 1.19 11.69
CA PRO A 461 -3.62 2.53 11.66
C PRO A 461 -4.55 3.62 12.18
N ALA A 462 -5.84 3.56 11.87
CA ALA A 462 -6.81 4.55 12.33
C ALA A 462 -6.92 4.60 13.87
N ALA A 463 -6.93 3.43 14.54
CA ALA A 463 -6.96 3.38 16.01
C ALA A 463 -5.64 3.88 16.62
N TRP A 464 -4.50 3.48 16.04
CA TRP A 464 -3.19 3.97 16.47
C TRP A 464 -3.05 5.48 16.29
N LEU A 465 -3.47 6.03 15.16
CA LEU A 465 -3.45 7.48 14.88
C LEU A 465 -4.32 8.25 15.86
N LYS A 466 -5.52 7.74 16.18
CA LYS A 466 -6.41 8.32 17.20
C LYS A 466 -5.74 8.35 18.57
N ALA A 467 -5.07 7.27 18.96
CA ALA A 467 -4.33 7.22 20.22
C ALA A 467 -3.13 8.18 20.26
N GLN A 468 -2.57 8.56 19.11
CA GLN A 468 -1.51 9.58 18.97
C GLN A 468 -2.06 11.03 18.97
N GLY A 469 -3.37 11.23 19.17
CA GLY A 469 -4.00 12.56 19.20
C GLY A 469 -4.07 13.23 17.84
N ASP A 470 -4.18 12.46 16.73
CA ASP A 470 -4.33 13.03 15.39
C ASP A 470 -5.71 13.69 15.24
N PRO A 471 -5.79 15.03 15.07
CA PRO A 471 -7.05 15.76 15.00
C PRO A 471 -7.90 15.39 13.78
N ALA A 472 -7.27 14.95 12.67
CA ALA A 472 -7.98 14.56 11.46
C ALA A 472 -8.89 13.33 11.63
N ILE A 473 -8.67 12.53 12.68
CA ILE A 473 -9.49 11.34 13.01
C ILE A 473 -10.48 11.65 14.14
N ALA A 474 -10.20 12.65 14.97
CA ALA A 474 -11.07 13.02 16.09
C ALA A 474 -12.38 13.69 15.65
N GLU A 475 -12.39 14.37 14.49
CA GLU A 475 -13.58 15.08 13.98
C GLU A 475 -14.63 14.15 13.37
N ASP A 476 -14.24 12.98 12.83
CA ASP A 476 -15.18 12.02 12.21
C ASP A 476 -16.05 11.26 13.24
N THR A 477 -15.61 11.15 14.51
CA THR A 477 -16.39 10.49 15.57
C THR A 477 -17.44 11.39 16.24
N ALA A 478 -17.45 12.68 15.98
CA ALA A 478 -18.44 13.62 16.52
C ALA A 478 -19.64 13.85 15.58
N ALA A 479 -19.59 13.29 14.36
CA ALA A 479 -20.60 13.45 13.32
C ALA A 479 -21.38 12.13 13.01
N ALA A 480 -21.22 11.08 13.81
CA ALA A 480 -21.93 9.80 13.68
C ALA A 480 -23.14 9.73 14.64
#